data_ae97b01b90a56dbc7c98077cf08a2951
#
_entry.id   ae97b01b90a56dbc7c98077cf08a2951
#
_cell.length_a   1.000
_cell.length_b   1.000
_cell.length_c   1.000
_cell.angle_alpha   90.00
_cell.angle_beta   90.00
_cell.angle_gamma   90.00
#
_symmetry.space_group_name_H-M   'P 1'
#
loop_
_entity.id
_entity.type
_entity.pdbx_description
1 polymer ?
#
loop_
_entity_poly.entity_id
_entity_poly.type
_entity_poly.pdbx_seq_one_letter_code
_entity_poly.pdbx_strand_id
1 'polypeptide(L)'
;KSLAEQYKINPVYLGQLFKNETGMLFTDYMNNVRVKKSIELLRTTDKTVAEIAELSGYASYGYFCSVFKKVTGAYPKDYRIKERG
;
A
#
# COMPACT_ATOMS: atom_id res chain seq x y z
N LYS A 1 -3.05 -10.39 -16.65
CA LYS A 1 -4.20 -10.87 -15.90
C LYS A 1 -3.79 -11.24 -14.48
N SER A 2 -4.53 -10.78 -13.51
CA SER A 2 -4.18 -11.00 -12.11
C SER A 2 -4.59 -12.37 -11.61
N LEU A 3 -3.92 -12.84 -10.56
CA LEU A 3 -4.32 -14.08 -9.91
C LEU A 3 -5.75 -13.99 -9.37
N ALA A 4 -6.15 -12.80 -8.93
CA ALA A 4 -7.49 -12.61 -8.40
C ALA A 4 -8.56 -12.89 -9.46
N GLU A 5 -8.29 -12.54 -10.69
CA GLU A 5 -9.20 -12.86 -11.80
C GLU A 5 -9.27 -14.35 -12.06
N GLN A 6 -8.14 -15.00 -11.96
CA GLN A 6 -8.03 -16.40 -12.25
C GLN A 6 -8.65 -17.29 -11.17
N TYR A 7 -8.47 -16.88 -9.90
CA TYR A 7 -8.93 -17.66 -8.77
C TYR A 7 -10.03 -16.96 -7.99
N LYS A 8 -10.68 -16.05 -8.55
CA LYS A 8 -11.59 -15.05 -7.95
C LYS A 8 -12.68 -15.56 -7.00
N ILE A 9 -12.53 -16.73 -6.51
CA ILE A 9 -13.55 -17.36 -5.69
C ILE A 9 -13.19 -17.41 -4.22
N ASN A 10 -11.90 -17.28 -3.89
CA ASN A 10 -11.50 -17.49 -2.52
C ASN A 10 -10.26 -16.66 -2.17
N PRO A 11 -10.45 -15.52 -1.50
CA PRO A 11 -9.32 -14.67 -1.11
C PRO A 11 -8.32 -15.35 -0.20
N VAL A 12 -8.77 -16.26 0.67
CA VAL A 12 -7.87 -16.96 1.58
C VAL A 12 -6.98 -17.90 0.78
N TYR A 13 -7.56 -18.63 -0.15
CA TYR A 13 -6.79 -19.53 -1.02
C TYR A 13 -5.78 -18.74 -1.83
N LEU A 14 -6.21 -17.63 -2.40
CA LEU A 14 -5.33 -16.77 -3.19
C LEU A 14 -4.17 -16.26 -2.35
N GLY A 15 -4.45 -15.85 -1.11
CA GLY A 15 -3.40 -15.38 -0.21
C GLY A 15 -2.38 -16.45 0.09
N GLN A 16 -2.84 -17.67 0.34
CA GLN A 16 -1.93 -18.79 0.61
C GLN A 16 -1.09 -19.14 -0.60
N LEU A 17 -1.69 -19.15 -1.77
CA LEU A 17 -0.97 -19.43 -3.01
C LEU A 17 0.11 -18.40 -3.23
N PHE A 18 -0.21 -17.14 -3.06
CA PHE A 18 0.75 -16.06 -3.25
C PHE A 18 1.89 -16.18 -2.26
N LYS A 19 1.59 -16.50 -1.01
CA LYS A 19 2.60 -16.67 0.02
C LYS A 19 3.56 -17.81 -0.33
N ASN A 20 3.03 -18.91 -0.85
CA ASN A 20 3.86 -20.06 -1.20
C ASN A 20 4.85 -19.71 -2.32
N GLU A 21 4.47 -18.82 -3.23
CA GLU A 21 5.34 -18.46 -4.34
C GLU A 21 6.30 -17.33 -4.02
N THR A 22 5.87 -16.37 -3.20
CA THR A 22 6.66 -15.18 -2.95
C THR A 22 7.15 -15.06 -1.51
N GLY A 23 6.64 -15.89 -0.61
CA GLY A 23 6.96 -15.79 0.80
C GLY A 23 6.22 -14.69 1.52
N MET A 24 5.20 -14.11 0.91
CA MET A 24 4.49 -12.97 1.47
C MET A 24 3.00 -13.10 1.21
N LEU A 25 2.19 -12.63 2.14
CA LEU A 25 0.74 -12.62 1.98
C LEU A 25 0.35 -11.67 0.85
N PHE A 26 -0.71 -12.01 0.13
CA PHE A 26 -1.18 -11.18 -0.97
C PHE A 26 -1.49 -9.76 -0.48
N THR A 27 -2.12 -9.63 0.69
CA THR A 27 -2.46 -8.33 1.27
C THR A 27 -1.20 -7.51 1.52
N ASP A 28 -0.16 -8.15 2.06
CA ASP A 28 1.11 -7.45 2.34
C ASP A 28 1.75 -6.97 1.04
N TYR A 29 1.72 -7.82 0.03
CA TYR A 29 2.26 -7.43 -1.27
C TYR A 29 1.51 -6.22 -1.84
N MET A 30 0.19 -6.25 -1.80
CA MET A 30 -0.61 -5.14 -2.30
C MET A 30 -0.36 -3.86 -1.52
N ASN A 31 -0.21 -3.98 -0.20
CA ASN A 31 0.11 -2.81 0.61
C ASN A 31 1.47 -2.24 0.24
N ASN A 32 2.45 -3.09 -0.01
CA ASN A 32 3.77 -2.61 -0.46
C ASN A 32 3.66 -1.83 -1.76
N VAL A 33 2.89 -2.34 -2.71
CA VAL A 33 2.70 -1.68 -4.00
C VAL A 33 2.01 -0.33 -3.81
N ARG A 34 0.96 -0.31 -3.00
CA ARG A 34 0.20 0.92 -2.75
C ARG A 34 1.02 1.96 -2.02
N VAL A 35 1.82 1.53 -1.05
CA VAL A 35 2.68 2.44 -0.31
C VAL A 35 3.75 3.02 -1.23
N LYS A 36 4.31 2.23 -2.13
CA LYS A 36 5.26 2.74 -3.11
C LYS A 36 4.65 3.85 -3.95
N LYS A 37 3.41 3.66 -4.39
CA LYS A 37 2.72 4.69 -5.16
C LYS A 37 2.51 5.95 -4.32
N SER A 38 2.15 5.78 -3.06
CA SER A 38 1.94 6.93 -2.18
C SER A 38 3.24 7.70 -1.95
N ILE A 39 4.36 6.99 -1.82
CA ILE A 39 5.66 7.63 -1.67
C ILE A 39 5.96 8.51 -2.88
N GLU A 40 5.72 7.99 -4.06
CA GLU A 40 5.94 8.76 -5.28
C GLU A 40 5.09 10.03 -5.29
N LEU A 41 3.81 9.90 -4.92
CA LEU A 41 2.92 11.06 -4.86
C LEU A 41 3.36 12.07 -3.79
N LEU A 42 3.84 11.57 -2.65
CA LEU A 42 4.35 12.45 -1.60
C LEU A 42 5.56 13.25 -2.08
N ARG A 43 6.39 12.65 -2.90
CA ARG A 43 7.61 13.29 -3.39
C ARG A 43 7.36 14.23 -4.57
N THR A 44 6.42 13.90 -5.43
CA THR A 44 6.26 14.58 -6.71
C THR A 44 5.07 15.52 -6.79
N THR A 45 4.18 15.50 -5.79
CA THR A 45 2.99 16.35 -5.80
C THR A 45 2.83 17.07 -4.47
N ASP A 46 1.98 18.10 -4.47
CA ASP A 46 1.61 18.82 -3.25
C ASP A 46 0.25 18.39 -2.72
N LYS A 47 -0.25 17.25 -3.19
CA LYS A 47 -1.54 16.74 -2.72
C LYS A 47 -1.49 16.45 -1.23
N THR A 48 -2.65 16.56 -0.57
CA THR A 48 -2.71 16.24 0.85
C THR A 48 -2.52 14.75 1.07
N VAL A 49 -2.12 14.38 2.28
CA VAL A 49 -1.95 12.97 2.60
C VAL A 49 -3.27 12.21 2.42
N ALA A 50 -4.39 12.84 2.76
CA ALA A 50 -5.71 12.21 2.58
C ALA A 50 -5.99 11.93 1.10
N GLU A 51 -5.67 12.87 0.23
CA GLU A 51 -5.83 12.67 -1.21
C GLU A 51 -4.93 11.56 -1.72
N ILE A 52 -3.71 11.52 -1.23
CA ILE A 52 -2.75 10.49 -1.63
C ILE A 52 -3.21 9.11 -1.17
N ALA A 53 -3.77 9.01 0.02
CA ALA A 53 -4.33 7.74 0.51
C ALA A 53 -5.40 7.22 -0.45
N GLU A 54 -6.30 8.10 -0.85
CA GLU A 54 -7.38 7.76 -1.75
C GLU A 54 -6.86 7.33 -3.12
N LEU A 55 -5.92 8.10 -3.66
CA LEU A 55 -5.32 7.78 -4.96
C LEU A 55 -4.51 6.50 -4.92
N SER A 56 -4.00 6.15 -3.76
CA SER A 56 -3.23 4.90 -3.60
C SER A 56 -4.12 3.69 -3.38
N GLY A 57 -5.43 3.88 -3.31
CA GLY A 57 -6.37 2.78 -3.21
C GLY A 57 -6.86 2.46 -1.82
N TYR A 58 -6.72 3.38 -0.88
CA TYR A 58 -7.18 3.18 0.49
C TYR A 58 -8.48 3.94 0.75
N ALA A 59 -9.47 3.24 1.29
CA ALA A 59 -10.74 3.85 1.63
C ALA A 59 -10.66 4.58 2.98
N SER A 60 -9.76 4.17 3.86
CA SER A 60 -9.62 4.73 5.20
C SER A 60 -8.28 5.42 5.35
N TYR A 61 -8.32 6.69 5.71
CA TYR A 61 -7.12 7.46 5.97
C TYR A 61 -6.32 6.85 7.14
N GLY A 62 -7.02 6.48 8.21
CA GLY A 62 -6.36 5.89 9.36
C GLY A 62 -5.65 4.59 9.04
N TYR A 63 -6.31 3.74 8.26
CA TYR A 63 -5.72 2.48 7.86
C TYR A 63 -4.48 2.72 6.98
N PHE A 64 -4.59 3.67 6.06
CA PHE A 64 -3.45 4.04 5.21
C PHE A 64 -2.26 4.44 6.05
N CYS A 65 -2.47 5.30 7.04
CA CYS A 65 -1.38 5.77 7.90
C CYS A 65 -0.73 4.61 8.65
N SER A 66 -1.53 3.69 9.16
CA SER A 66 -1.02 2.52 9.87
C SER A 66 -0.17 1.65 8.96
N VAL A 67 -0.66 1.38 7.76
CA VAL A 67 0.07 0.58 6.79
C VAL A 67 1.36 1.26 6.38
N PHE A 68 1.29 2.56 6.10
CA PHE A 68 2.46 3.33 5.69
C PHE A 68 3.55 3.26 6.76
N LYS A 69 3.18 3.47 8.01
CA LYS A 69 4.13 3.40 9.10
C LYS A 69 4.73 2.00 9.24
N LYS A 70 3.90 0.98 9.07
CA LYS A 70 4.38 -0.39 9.15
C LYS A 70 5.40 -0.70 8.06
N VAL A 71 5.17 -0.20 6.86
CA VAL A 71 6.03 -0.49 5.71
C VAL A 71 7.30 0.37 5.72
N THR A 72 7.18 1.65 6.04
CA THR A 72 8.29 2.59 5.92
C THR A 72 8.95 2.97 7.25
N GLY A 73 8.27 2.75 8.36
CA GLY A 73 8.78 3.14 9.67
C GLY A 73 8.41 4.56 10.08
N ALA A 74 7.70 5.30 9.25
CA ALA A 74 7.30 6.67 9.55
C ALA A 74 5.88 6.92 9.04
N TYR A 75 5.20 7.89 9.64
CA TYR A 75 3.89 8.29 9.13
C TYR A 75 4.06 9.09 7.84
N PRO A 76 3.04 9.10 6.96
CA PRO A 76 3.18 9.79 5.67
C PRO A 76 3.56 11.26 5.79
N LYS A 77 3.00 11.96 6.76
CA LYS A 77 3.31 13.38 6.97
C LYS A 77 4.78 13.56 7.30
N ASP A 78 5.28 12.76 8.21
CA ASP A 78 6.69 12.85 8.62
C ASP A 78 7.61 12.42 7.49
N TYR A 79 7.21 11.44 6.74
CA TYR A 79 7.98 10.98 5.58
C TYR A 79 8.13 12.10 4.55
N ARG A 80 7.03 12.82 4.28
CA ARG A 80 7.08 13.93 3.32
C ARG A 80 8.05 15.02 3.77
N ILE A 81 7.99 15.38 5.05
CA ILE A 81 8.88 16.39 5.59
C ILE A 81 10.33 15.95 5.44
N LYS A 82 10.62 14.69 5.77
CA LYS A 82 11.97 14.14 5.68
C LYS A 82 12.48 14.14 4.25
N GLU A 83 11.63 13.75 3.29
CA GLU A 83 12.04 13.65 1.90
C GLU A 83 12.22 15.00 1.22
N ARG A 84 11.44 15.99 1.64
CA ARG A 84 11.48 17.31 1.01
C ARG A 84 12.30 18.32 1.81
N GLY A 85 12.44 18.05 3.08
CA GLY A 85 13.11 18.95 3.99
C GLY A 85 14.58 18.93 3.82
#